data_29a8f35eb2b17d2cb32475abdd170f56
#
_entry.id   29a8f35eb2b17d2cb32475abdd170f56
#
_cell.length_a   1.000
_cell.length_b   1.000
_cell.length_c   1.000
_cell.angle_alpha   90.00
_cell.angle_beta   90.00
_cell.angle_gamma   90.00
#
_symmetry.space_group_name_H-M   'P 1'
#
loop_
_entity.id
_entity.type
_entity.pdbx_description
1 polymer ?
#
loop_
_entity_poly.entity_id
_entity_poly.type
_entity_poly.pdbx_seq_one_letter_code
_entity_poly.pdbx_strand_id
1 'polypeptide(L)'
;MAVGLSICIAVAGVCTGCGNSKIGTKKVKLAAGTPDKDSIVMSVGSDGVEYSEMMNYAYLLKRQYEGNFGSELWNYSLGGNKTVGAQAKQEIVNMVTQLKVIAQAADRNEVSLTNDEKDEAMQKAEKIMEKVSDSDKKKYYVYV
;
A
#
# COMPACT_ATOMS: atom_id res chain seq x y z
N MET A 1 -4.48 9.47 -31.73
CA MET A 1 -5.76 8.96 -31.28
C MET A 1 -5.53 8.34 -29.90
N ALA A 2 -5.96 9.04 -28.84
CA ALA A 2 -5.81 8.58 -27.48
C ALA A 2 -7.06 7.81 -27.09
N VAL A 3 -6.92 6.51 -26.80
CA VAL A 3 -8.01 5.68 -26.27
C VAL A 3 -7.89 5.72 -24.76
N GLY A 4 -8.71 6.57 -24.15
CA GLY A 4 -8.86 6.60 -22.71
C GLY A 4 -9.72 5.43 -22.26
N LEU A 5 -9.12 4.48 -21.53
CA LEU A 5 -9.84 3.39 -20.89
C LEU A 5 -10.32 3.85 -19.52
N SER A 6 -11.55 4.38 -19.46
CA SER A 6 -12.25 4.66 -18.20
C SER A 6 -12.84 3.35 -17.67
N ILE A 7 -12.24 2.77 -16.66
CA ILE A 7 -12.83 1.65 -15.93
C ILE A 7 -13.65 2.22 -14.78
N CYS A 8 -14.94 2.37 -14.98
CA CYS A 8 -15.91 2.61 -13.92
C CYS A 8 -16.29 1.27 -13.29
N ILE A 9 -15.70 0.94 -12.14
CA ILE A 9 -16.18 -0.20 -11.34
C ILE A 9 -17.31 0.31 -10.44
N ALA A 10 -18.55 0.11 -10.88
CA ALA A 10 -19.72 0.27 -10.05
C ALA A 10 -19.89 -1.00 -9.21
N VAL A 11 -19.47 -0.97 -7.95
CA VAL A 11 -19.79 -2.02 -6.99
C VAL A 11 -21.17 -1.72 -6.40
N ALA A 12 -22.21 -2.30 -7.01
CA ALA A 12 -23.54 -2.36 -6.40
C ALA A 12 -23.55 -3.53 -5.40
N GLY A 13 -23.27 -3.23 -4.14
CA GLY A 13 -23.39 -4.17 -3.04
C GLY A 13 -24.86 -4.42 -2.70
N VAL A 14 -25.38 -5.58 -3.04
CA VAL A 14 -26.64 -6.08 -2.47
C VAL A 14 -26.30 -6.86 -1.20
N CYS A 15 -26.36 -6.19 -0.05
CA CYS A 15 -26.31 -6.85 1.26
C CYS A 15 -27.73 -7.02 1.77
N THR A 16 -28.39 -8.12 1.42
CA THR A 16 -29.53 -8.65 2.18
C THR A 16 -29.02 -9.82 3.04
N GLY A 17 -28.79 -9.54 4.30
CA GLY A 17 -28.44 -10.55 5.29
C GLY A 17 -28.60 -9.97 6.70
N CYS A 18 -29.82 -10.02 7.26
CA CYS A 18 -30.06 -9.78 8.65
C CYS A 18 -29.41 -10.91 9.48
N GLY A 19 -28.25 -10.64 10.01
CA GLY A 19 -27.64 -11.41 11.07
C GLY A 19 -27.10 -10.43 12.10
N ASN A 20 -27.70 -10.44 13.30
CA ASN A 20 -27.35 -9.56 14.42
C ASN A 20 -26.00 -9.99 15.04
N SER A 21 -24.94 -9.84 14.29
CA SER A 21 -23.57 -10.03 14.79
C SER A 21 -23.09 -8.68 15.33
N LYS A 22 -23.07 -8.54 16.64
CA LYS A 22 -22.33 -7.47 17.31
C LYS A 22 -20.86 -7.59 16.90
N ILE A 23 -20.47 -6.87 15.84
CA ILE A 23 -19.05 -6.65 15.51
C ILE A 23 -18.52 -5.78 16.65
N GLY A 24 -17.93 -6.45 17.64
CA GLY A 24 -17.19 -5.77 18.68
C GLY A 24 -16.01 -5.07 18.06
N THR A 25 -16.11 -3.76 17.83
CA THR A 25 -14.96 -2.93 17.52
C THR A 25 -14.02 -2.95 18.73
N LYS A 26 -13.11 -3.94 18.79
CA LYS A 26 -11.97 -3.85 19.69
C LYS A 26 -11.23 -2.58 19.30
N LYS A 27 -11.27 -1.56 20.17
CA LYS A 27 -10.39 -0.41 20.07
C LYS A 27 -8.96 -0.95 20.15
N VAL A 28 -8.28 -1.04 19.02
CA VAL A 28 -6.86 -1.35 18.98
C VAL A 28 -6.16 -0.19 19.65
N LYS A 29 -5.59 -0.42 20.83
CA LYS A 29 -4.76 0.56 21.52
C LYS A 29 -3.47 0.65 20.68
N LEU A 30 -3.32 1.69 19.89
CA LEU A 30 -2.08 1.96 19.18
C LEU A 30 -0.98 2.08 20.22
N ALA A 31 0.00 1.18 20.17
CA ALA A 31 1.20 1.29 20.97
C ALA A 31 1.90 2.59 20.61
N ALA A 32 2.28 3.39 21.62
CA ALA A 32 3.07 4.59 21.40
C ALA A 32 4.49 4.15 20.97
N GLY A 33 4.85 4.40 19.72
CA GLY A 33 6.15 4.07 19.16
C GLY A 33 6.08 3.66 17.69
N THR A 34 7.24 3.58 17.06
CA THR A 34 7.35 3.00 15.72
C THR A 34 7.27 1.47 15.86
N PRO A 35 6.41 0.77 15.10
CA PRO A 35 6.38 -0.69 15.11
C PRO A 35 7.73 -1.29 14.69
N ASP A 36 8.03 -2.48 15.17
CA ASP A 36 9.14 -3.26 14.66
C ASP A 36 8.89 -3.60 13.18
N LYS A 37 9.96 -3.74 12.41
CA LYS A 37 9.88 -3.94 10.95
C LYS A 37 9.01 -5.16 10.54
N ASP A 38 9.02 -6.20 11.34
CA ASP A 38 8.30 -7.46 11.11
C ASP A 38 6.91 -7.49 11.76
N SER A 39 6.50 -6.37 12.39
CA SER A 39 5.17 -6.27 13.03
C SER A 39 4.07 -6.25 11.98
N ILE A 40 3.05 -7.09 12.13
CA ILE A 40 1.84 -7.04 11.29
C ILE A 40 1.04 -5.79 11.66
N VAL A 41 0.92 -4.85 10.71
CA VAL A 41 0.23 -3.56 10.92
C VAL A 41 -1.18 -3.54 10.33
N MET A 42 -1.48 -4.46 9.41
CA MET A 42 -2.83 -4.69 8.88
C MET A 42 -2.96 -6.11 8.35
N SER A 43 -4.18 -6.54 8.06
CA SER A 43 -4.45 -7.81 7.39
C SER A 43 -5.50 -7.62 6.31
N VAL A 44 -5.34 -8.36 5.21
CA VAL A 44 -6.27 -8.41 4.09
C VAL A 44 -6.66 -9.87 3.88
N GLY A 45 -7.87 -10.25 4.29
CA GLY A 45 -8.25 -11.66 4.38
C GLY A 45 -7.34 -12.40 5.37
N SER A 46 -6.66 -13.43 4.89
CA SER A 46 -5.69 -14.23 5.67
C SER A 46 -4.28 -13.64 5.68
N ASP A 47 -3.98 -12.69 4.80
CA ASP A 47 -2.62 -12.20 4.59
C ASP A 47 -2.31 -11.04 5.54
N GLY A 48 -1.28 -11.21 6.34
CA GLY A 48 -0.68 -10.14 7.12
C GLY A 48 0.15 -9.22 6.24
N VAL A 49 0.16 -7.93 6.59
CA VAL A 49 1.04 -6.93 5.99
C VAL A 49 2.00 -6.44 7.07
N GLU A 50 3.27 -6.65 6.86
CA GLU A 50 4.31 -6.20 7.76
C GLU A 50 4.54 -4.69 7.66
N TYR A 51 5.04 -4.11 8.76
CA TYR A 51 5.39 -2.68 8.77
C TYR A 51 6.44 -2.33 7.72
N SER A 52 7.44 -3.19 7.53
CA SER A 52 8.45 -3.03 6.48
C SER A 52 7.85 -2.99 5.08
N GLU A 53 6.91 -3.89 4.77
CA GLU A 53 6.19 -3.90 3.49
C GLU A 53 5.43 -2.59 3.29
N MET A 54 4.68 -2.14 4.30
CA MET A 54 3.96 -0.86 4.26
C MET A 54 4.89 0.33 4.02
N MET A 55 6.08 0.32 4.63
CA MET A 55 7.09 1.38 4.48
C MET A 55 7.71 1.40 3.08
N ASN A 56 7.83 0.27 2.40
CA ASN A 56 8.27 0.23 1.01
C ASN A 56 7.30 0.99 0.09
N TYR A 57 6.00 0.79 0.25
CA TYR A 57 5.00 1.54 -0.50
C TYR A 57 5.01 3.04 -0.14
N ALA A 58 5.23 3.36 1.14
CA ALA A 58 5.38 4.75 1.57
C ALA A 58 6.59 5.42 0.91
N TYR A 59 7.70 4.70 0.73
CA TYR A 59 8.87 5.20 0.03
C TYR A 59 8.60 5.46 -1.46
N LEU A 60 7.93 4.54 -2.15
CA LEU A 60 7.58 4.72 -3.56
C LEU A 60 6.69 5.95 -3.76
N LEU A 61 5.69 6.10 -2.90
CA LEU A 61 4.80 7.26 -2.94
C LEU A 61 5.56 8.56 -2.63
N LYS A 62 6.44 8.56 -1.61
CA LYS A 62 7.32 9.68 -1.30
C LYS A 62 8.12 10.12 -2.52
N ARG A 63 8.81 9.18 -3.20
CA ARG A 63 9.61 9.51 -4.40
C ARG A 63 8.78 10.15 -5.50
N GLN A 64 7.58 9.63 -5.72
CA GLN A 64 6.69 10.13 -6.76
C GLN A 64 6.24 11.56 -6.48
N TYR A 65 5.89 11.88 -5.24
CA TYR A 65 5.35 13.19 -4.89
C TYR A 65 6.45 14.22 -4.61
N GLU A 66 7.47 13.89 -3.82
CA GLU A 66 8.53 14.84 -3.47
C GLU A 66 9.37 15.23 -4.69
N GLY A 67 9.52 14.34 -5.67
CA GLY A 67 10.21 14.65 -6.92
C GLY A 67 9.54 15.76 -7.74
N ASN A 68 8.23 15.96 -7.56
CA ASN A 68 7.46 16.96 -8.28
C ASN A 68 7.14 18.21 -7.42
N PHE A 69 6.96 18.04 -6.11
CA PHE A 69 6.37 19.07 -5.25
C PHE A 69 7.23 19.45 -4.04
N GLY A 70 8.33 18.73 -3.79
CA GLY A 70 9.16 18.93 -2.61
C GLY A 70 8.57 18.35 -1.32
N SER A 71 9.37 18.33 -0.24
CA SER A 71 8.99 17.69 1.04
C SER A 71 7.94 18.46 1.85
N GLU A 72 7.77 19.75 1.61
CA GLU A 72 6.78 20.58 2.31
C GLU A 72 5.34 20.17 1.99
N LEU A 73 5.14 19.48 0.89
CA LEU A 73 3.85 18.95 0.44
C LEU A 73 3.10 18.21 1.54
N TRP A 74 3.78 17.41 2.36
CA TRP A 74 3.14 16.53 3.34
C TRP A 74 2.34 17.27 4.41
N ASN A 75 2.74 18.51 4.72
CA ASN A 75 2.08 19.35 5.69
C ASN A 75 1.00 20.25 5.08
N TYR A 76 0.85 20.23 3.75
CA TYR A 76 -0.13 21.05 3.07
C TYR A 76 -1.56 20.65 3.47
N SER A 77 -2.36 21.65 3.85
CA SER A 77 -3.75 21.44 4.28
C SER A 77 -4.68 21.25 3.09
N LEU A 78 -5.47 20.20 3.14
CA LEU A 78 -6.55 19.93 2.17
C LEU A 78 -7.92 20.42 2.64
N GLY A 79 -7.96 21.12 3.79
CA GLY A 79 -9.19 21.52 4.46
C GLY A 79 -9.73 20.45 5.42
N GLY A 80 -10.63 20.85 6.33
CA GLY A 80 -11.29 19.93 7.27
C GLY A 80 -10.34 19.12 8.15
N ASN A 81 -9.23 19.69 8.62
CA ASN A 81 -8.19 19.03 9.42
C ASN A 81 -7.45 17.89 8.70
N LYS A 82 -7.52 17.82 7.36
CA LYS A 82 -6.78 16.85 6.56
C LYS A 82 -5.53 17.49 5.97
N THR A 83 -4.44 16.71 5.94
CA THR A 83 -3.21 17.08 5.24
C THR A 83 -2.94 16.12 4.10
N VAL A 84 -2.08 16.53 3.16
CA VAL A 84 -1.61 15.63 2.09
C VAL A 84 -0.97 14.39 2.68
N GLY A 85 -0.18 14.50 3.76
CA GLY A 85 0.40 13.35 4.44
C GLY A 85 -0.63 12.39 5.04
N ALA A 86 -1.74 12.90 5.56
CA ALA A 86 -2.83 12.05 6.06
C ALA A 86 -3.55 11.33 4.92
N GLN A 87 -3.78 12.03 3.79
CA GLN A 87 -4.36 11.44 2.59
C GLN A 87 -3.46 10.37 1.97
N ALA A 88 -2.15 10.63 1.90
CA ALA A 88 -1.16 9.69 1.40
C ALA A 88 -1.12 8.37 2.21
N LYS A 89 -1.26 8.44 3.53
CA LYS A 89 -1.37 7.23 4.37
C LYS A 89 -2.58 6.38 3.99
N GLN A 90 -3.73 7.01 3.71
CA GLN A 90 -4.92 6.29 3.28
C GLN A 90 -4.73 5.68 1.88
N GLU A 91 -4.04 6.38 0.99
CA GLU A 91 -3.72 5.90 -0.35
C GLU A 91 -2.84 4.66 -0.30
N ILE A 92 -1.81 4.64 0.57
CA ILE A 92 -0.96 3.46 0.79
C ILE A 92 -1.79 2.27 1.27
N VAL A 93 -2.65 2.46 2.27
CA VAL A 93 -3.53 1.38 2.78
C VAL A 93 -4.42 0.82 1.67
N ASN A 94 -5.03 1.69 0.85
CA ASN A 94 -5.88 1.27 -0.26
C ASN A 94 -5.08 0.51 -1.32
N MET A 95 -3.90 1.00 -1.69
CA MET A 95 -3.02 0.35 -2.67
C MET A 95 -2.59 -1.04 -2.20
N VAL A 96 -2.11 -1.16 -0.96
CA VAL A 96 -1.71 -2.46 -0.39
C VAL A 96 -2.88 -3.43 -0.35
N THR A 97 -4.07 -2.94 0.06
CA THR A 97 -5.29 -3.76 0.07
C THR A 97 -5.61 -4.30 -1.33
N GLN A 98 -5.56 -3.45 -2.35
CA GLN A 98 -5.83 -3.87 -3.73
C GLN A 98 -4.81 -4.89 -4.22
N LEU A 99 -3.51 -4.69 -3.95
CA LEU A 99 -2.45 -5.63 -4.34
C LEU A 99 -2.63 -7.00 -3.69
N LYS A 100 -2.92 -7.04 -2.37
CA LYS A 100 -3.17 -8.31 -1.67
C LYS A 100 -4.41 -9.03 -2.21
N VAL A 101 -5.50 -8.29 -2.49
CA VAL A 101 -6.71 -8.88 -3.09
C VAL A 101 -6.42 -9.47 -4.48
N ILE A 102 -5.64 -8.75 -5.31
CA ILE A 102 -5.24 -9.24 -6.64
C ILE A 102 -4.37 -10.49 -6.51
N ALA A 103 -3.38 -10.49 -5.61
CA ALA A 103 -2.51 -11.64 -5.37
C ALA A 103 -3.33 -12.87 -4.93
N GLN A 104 -4.23 -12.71 -3.96
CA GLN A 104 -5.13 -13.79 -3.52
C GLN A 104 -6.05 -14.29 -4.65
N ALA A 105 -6.49 -13.40 -5.54
CA ALA A 105 -7.29 -13.79 -6.69
C ALA A 105 -6.45 -14.56 -7.71
N ALA A 106 -5.20 -14.18 -7.94
CA ALA A 106 -4.26 -14.89 -8.79
C ALA A 106 -4.01 -16.31 -8.26
N ASP A 107 -3.72 -16.45 -6.97
CA ASP A 107 -3.49 -17.75 -6.31
C ASP A 107 -4.72 -18.67 -6.45
N ARG A 108 -5.94 -18.15 -6.20
CA ARG A 108 -7.17 -18.93 -6.35
C ARG A 108 -7.46 -19.39 -7.79
N ASN A 109 -6.93 -18.68 -8.77
CA ASN A 109 -7.09 -19.00 -10.19
C ASN A 109 -5.84 -19.66 -10.79
N GLU A 110 -4.89 -20.07 -9.95
CA GLU A 110 -3.64 -20.72 -10.37
C GLU A 110 -2.82 -19.89 -11.36
N VAL A 111 -2.96 -18.56 -11.29
CA VAL A 111 -2.18 -17.60 -12.10
C VAL A 111 -0.87 -17.31 -11.39
N SER A 112 0.24 -17.61 -12.05
CA SER A 112 1.58 -17.32 -11.54
C SER A 112 2.45 -16.65 -12.60
N LEU A 113 3.41 -15.87 -12.15
CA LEU A 113 4.41 -15.26 -13.03
C LEU A 113 5.33 -16.32 -13.60
N THR A 114 5.64 -16.19 -14.88
CA THR A 114 6.72 -16.95 -15.52
C THR A 114 8.09 -16.56 -14.96
N ASN A 115 9.11 -17.34 -15.21
CA ASN A 115 10.46 -17.00 -14.77
C ASN A 115 10.96 -15.69 -15.40
N ASP A 116 10.68 -15.47 -16.69
CA ASP A 116 11.08 -14.24 -17.39
C ASP A 116 10.41 -13.00 -16.78
N GLU A 117 9.13 -13.09 -16.40
CA GLU A 117 8.42 -11.99 -15.73
C GLU A 117 8.97 -11.71 -14.33
N LYS A 118 9.37 -12.75 -13.59
CA LYS A 118 10.02 -12.60 -12.29
C LYS A 118 11.39 -11.91 -12.43
N ASP A 119 12.18 -12.36 -13.41
CA ASP A 119 13.50 -11.77 -13.68
C ASP A 119 13.39 -10.31 -14.12
N GLU A 120 12.40 -9.98 -14.95
CA GLU A 120 12.14 -8.59 -15.36
C GLU A 120 11.73 -7.73 -14.15
N ALA A 121 10.88 -8.24 -13.28
CA ALA A 121 10.46 -7.56 -12.06
C ALA A 121 11.66 -7.30 -11.12
N MET A 122 12.52 -8.31 -10.94
CA MET A 122 13.73 -8.21 -10.13
C MET A 122 14.68 -7.15 -10.68
N GLN A 123 14.98 -7.17 -11.98
CA GLN A 123 15.83 -6.15 -12.61
C GLN A 123 15.28 -4.73 -12.47
N LYS A 124 13.96 -4.57 -12.53
CA LYS A 124 13.32 -3.26 -12.30
C LYS A 124 13.49 -2.82 -10.83
N ALA A 125 13.33 -3.75 -9.89
CA ALA A 125 13.54 -3.48 -8.47
C ALA A 125 14.99 -3.06 -8.18
N GLU A 126 15.98 -3.78 -8.70
CA GLU A 126 17.40 -3.46 -8.56
C GLU A 126 17.72 -2.05 -9.07
N LYS A 127 17.25 -1.68 -10.27
CA LYS A 127 17.43 -0.34 -10.82
C LYS A 127 16.81 0.78 -9.95
N ILE A 128 15.73 0.48 -9.26
CA ILE A 128 15.15 1.40 -8.28
C ILE A 128 16.08 1.50 -7.07
N MET A 129 16.58 0.36 -6.58
CA MET A 129 17.43 0.27 -5.40
C MET A 129 18.77 0.98 -5.55
N GLU A 130 19.37 0.98 -6.75
CA GLU A 130 20.60 1.74 -7.04
C GLU A 130 20.45 3.24 -6.76
N LYS A 131 19.23 3.77 -6.87
CA LYS A 131 18.90 5.18 -6.68
C LYS A 131 18.40 5.52 -5.27
N VAL A 132 18.32 4.53 -4.39
CA VAL A 132 17.88 4.71 -3.00
C VAL A 132 19.08 5.04 -2.13
N SER A 133 19.02 6.15 -1.39
CA SER A 133 20.07 6.48 -0.43
C SER A 133 20.10 5.47 0.73
N ASP A 134 21.27 5.26 1.34
CA ASP A 134 21.39 4.36 2.49
C ASP A 134 20.53 4.81 3.68
N SER A 135 20.35 6.12 3.83
CA SER A 135 19.44 6.70 4.82
C SER A 135 18.00 6.27 4.58
N ASP A 136 17.53 6.32 3.30
CA ASP A 136 16.17 5.91 2.97
C ASP A 136 16.01 4.39 3.05
N LYS A 137 17.01 3.60 2.62
CA LYS A 137 17.00 2.14 2.80
C LYS A 137 16.73 1.79 4.26
N LYS A 138 17.50 2.37 5.17
CA LYS A 138 17.34 2.13 6.59
C LYS A 138 16.00 2.61 7.13
N LYS A 139 15.55 3.80 6.73
CA LYS A 139 14.33 4.42 7.23
C LYS A 139 13.05 3.73 6.76
N TYR A 140 13.05 3.27 5.53
CA TYR A 140 11.87 2.68 4.88
C TYR A 140 11.96 1.17 4.70
N TYR A 141 13.02 0.54 5.23
CA TYR A 141 13.27 -0.91 5.12
C TYR A 141 13.27 -1.41 3.66
N VAL A 142 13.79 -0.60 2.73
CA VAL A 142 13.83 -0.95 1.31
C VAL A 142 15.03 -1.84 1.05
N TYR A 143 14.79 -3.14 0.86
CA TYR A 143 15.77 -4.16 0.53
C TYR A 143 15.27 -4.99 -0.66
N VAL A 144 16.18 -5.52 -1.47
CA VAL A 144 15.91 -6.52 -2.53
C VAL A 144 16.35 -7.88 -2.03
#